data_ba0a1578bab939b45bd2fcf97f9aad3e
#
_entry.id   ba0a1578bab939b45bd2fcf97f9aad3e
#
_cell.length_a   1.000
_cell.length_b   1.000
_cell.length_c   1.000
_cell.angle_alpha   90.00
_cell.angle_beta   90.00
_cell.angle_gamma   90.00
#
_symmetry.space_group_name_H-M   'P 1'
#
loop_
_entity.id
_entity.type
_entity.pdbx_description
1 polymer ?
#
loop_
_entity_poly.entity_id
_entity_poly.type
_entity_poly.pdbx_seq_one_letter_code
_entity_poly.pdbx_strand_id
1 'polypeptide(L)'
;MPVDTKAATDRLMRFLAVEGVTGKEAAIGRELRAALEENGVPAAAIRLDDANTRIPVPTETGNLIVDLPGRGAMHNQPRIMFMTHMDTVPLCAGAKPKLAGRKIVNDAKTALGGDNRAGCGVLVTLAAELAKQKLDHPPITLLFCVREESGLYGARHVRTAELGSPVMAFNYDGGSASNVTIGAVGADRWQVEIFGRASHAGVAPERGISSTMILALALADVKAGGWFGKVVKGKRRGTSNVGPVTGGVDQSIACHGGSGLLRHRHPSHQRG
;
A
#
# COMPACT_ATOMS: atom_id res chain seq x y z
N MET A 1 -6.16 26.00 -13.35
CA MET A 1 -5.75 26.30 -11.96
C MET A 1 -4.22 26.32 -11.91
N PRO A 2 -3.57 27.45 -11.69
CA PRO A 2 -2.13 27.47 -11.46
C PRO A 2 -1.85 26.87 -10.09
N VAL A 3 -0.94 25.90 -10.03
CA VAL A 3 -0.53 25.23 -8.79
C VAL A 3 0.78 25.83 -8.32
N ASP A 4 0.88 26.15 -7.03
CA ASP A 4 2.13 26.54 -6.40
C ASP A 4 3.07 25.33 -6.29
N THR A 5 3.85 25.10 -7.35
CA THR A 5 4.72 23.92 -7.46
C THR A 5 5.84 23.91 -6.43
N LYS A 6 6.27 25.10 -5.95
CA LYS A 6 7.27 25.17 -4.87
C LYS A 6 6.65 24.65 -3.58
N ALA A 7 5.50 25.20 -3.17
CA ALA A 7 4.82 24.74 -1.96
C ALA A 7 4.43 23.24 -2.03
N ALA A 8 4.02 22.75 -3.20
CA ALA A 8 3.74 21.33 -3.41
C ALA A 8 5.00 20.45 -3.22
N THR A 9 6.15 20.90 -3.74
CA THR A 9 7.43 20.21 -3.58
C THR A 9 7.87 20.22 -2.11
N ASP A 10 7.77 21.35 -1.43
CA ASP A 10 8.13 21.47 -0.02
C ASP A 10 7.30 20.54 0.88
N ARG A 11 5.97 20.42 0.61
CA ARG A 11 5.09 19.45 1.28
C ARG A 11 5.52 18.00 1.03
N LEU A 12 5.80 17.64 -0.23
CA LEU A 12 6.25 16.30 -0.56
C LEU A 12 7.57 15.97 0.14
N MET A 13 8.53 16.90 0.18
CA MET A 13 9.79 16.74 0.90
C MET A 13 9.55 16.51 2.39
N ARG A 14 8.61 17.25 3.02
CA ARG A 14 8.21 17.04 4.41
C ARG A 14 7.68 15.63 4.63
N PHE A 15 6.73 15.19 3.80
CA PHE A 15 6.09 13.88 3.96
C PHE A 15 7.05 12.70 3.73
N LEU A 16 7.98 12.85 2.80
CA LEU A 16 9.03 11.85 2.55
C LEU A 16 10.02 11.72 3.72
N ALA A 17 10.22 12.79 4.50
CA ALA A 17 11.11 12.79 5.66
C ALA A 17 10.47 12.20 6.93
N VAL A 18 9.14 12.06 6.96
CA VAL A 18 8.42 11.51 8.11
C VAL A 18 8.30 10.01 7.99
N GLU A 19 8.73 9.29 9.02
CA GLU A 19 8.59 7.85 9.08
C GLU A 19 7.11 7.43 9.20
N GLY A 20 6.76 6.33 8.56
CA GLY A 20 5.39 5.82 8.55
C GLY A 20 5.31 4.58 7.67
N VAL A 21 6.07 3.54 8.07
CA VAL A 21 5.99 2.23 7.41
C VAL A 21 4.66 1.55 7.76
N THR A 22 4.26 0.61 6.91
CA THR A 22 2.97 -0.10 7.04
C THR A 22 2.74 -0.61 8.47
N GLY A 23 1.65 -0.19 9.09
CA GLY A 23 1.27 -0.46 10.49
C GLY A 23 1.80 0.55 11.51
N LYS A 24 2.64 1.51 11.12
CA LYS A 24 3.23 2.55 11.98
C LYS A 24 3.01 3.95 11.40
N GLU A 25 1.77 4.24 11.04
CA GLU A 25 1.41 5.44 10.29
C GLU A 25 1.05 6.64 11.18
N ALA A 26 1.09 6.51 12.51
CA ALA A 26 0.63 7.58 13.41
C ALA A 26 1.43 8.89 13.22
N ALA A 27 2.73 8.83 12.96
CA ALA A 27 3.56 10.01 12.75
C ALA A 27 3.19 10.76 11.48
N ILE A 28 3.08 10.03 10.36
CA ILE A 28 2.69 10.64 9.08
C ILE A 28 1.24 11.11 9.09
N GLY A 29 0.33 10.40 9.77
CA GLY A 29 -1.06 10.83 9.93
C GLY A 29 -1.17 12.18 10.64
N ARG A 30 -0.37 12.40 11.71
CA ARG A 30 -0.28 13.71 12.38
C ARG A 30 0.30 14.79 11.47
N GLU A 31 1.32 14.47 10.70
CA GLU A 31 1.97 15.39 9.77
C GLU A 31 1.02 15.83 8.65
N LEU A 32 0.27 14.89 8.07
CA LEU A 32 -0.75 15.18 7.05
C LEU A 32 -1.85 16.07 7.63
N ARG A 33 -2.32 15.77 8.85
CA ARG A 33 -3.31 16.59 9.56
C ARG A 33 -2.78 18.02 9.75
N ALA A 34 -1.58 18.18 10.27
CA ALA A 34 -0.97 19.49 10.49
C ALA A 34 -0.85 20.28 9.18
N ALA A 35 -0.38 19.62 8.11
CA ALA A 35 -0.26 20.25 6.79
C ALA A 35 -1.61 20.67 6.21
N LEU A 36 -2.68 19.93 6.43
CA LEU A 36 -4.04 20.29 6.02
C LEU A 36 -4.53 21.52 6.80
N GLU A 37 -4.37 21.51 8.12
CA GLU A 37 -4.77 22.62 9.00
C GLU A 37 -3.99 23.92 8.67
N GLU A 38 -2.68 23.85 8.47
CA GLU A 38 -1.81 24.95 8.04
C GLU A 38 -2.26 25.57 6.71
N ASN A 39 -2.90 24.79 5.85
CA ASN A 39 -3.39 25.22 4.54
C ASN A 39 -4.89 25.54 4.53
N GLY A 40 -5.50 25.77 5.69
CA GLY A 40 -6.84 26.32 5.83
C GLY A 40 -7.97 25.30 5.84
N VAL A 41 -7.67 24.00 5.99
CA VAL A 41 -8.70 22.99 6.23
C VAL A 41 -9.08 23.03 7.71
N PRO A 42 -10.36 23.24 8.07
CA PRO A 42 -10.77 23.28 9.46
C PRO A 42 -10.50 21.96 10.18
N ALA A 43 -9.99 22.02 11.40
CA ALA A 43 -9.71 20.82 12.22
C ALA A 43 -10.92 19.90 12.37
N ALA A 44 -12.13 20.46 12.44
CA ALA A 44 -13.39 19.71 12.51
C ALA A 44 -13.72 18.92 11.23
N ALA A 45 -13.12 19.29 10.09
CA ALA A 45 -13.27 18.57 8.83
C ALA A 45 -12.32 17.36 8.72
N ILE A 46 -11.39 17.20 9.66
CA ILE A 46 -10.33 16.20 9.63
C ILE A 46 -10.55 15.21 10.77
N ARG A 47 -10.70 13.93 10.47
CA ARG A 47 -10.85 12.87 11.48
C ARG A 47 -10.06 11.62 11.12
N LEU A 48 -9.79 10.81 12.12
CA LEU A 48 -9.38 9.42 11.95
C LEU A 48 -10.61 8.53 12.07
N ASP A 49 -10.69 7.47 11.27
CA ASP A 49 -11.67 6.41 11.48
C ASP A 49 -11.14 5.37 12.49
N ASP A 50 -11.94 4.34 12.76
CA ASP A 50 -11.62 3.25 13.69
C ASP A 50 -11.18 1.97 12.94
N ALA A 51 -10.72 2.07 11.68
CA ALA A 51 -10.31 0.90 10.89
C ALA A 51 -9.21 0.08 11.57
N ASN A 52 -8.29 0.73 12.29
CA ASN A 52 -7.22 0.05 13.04
C ASN A 52 -7.74 -0.94 14.09
N THR A 53 -8.94 -0.73 14.64
CA THR A 53 -9.54 -1.64 15.63
C THR A 53 -10.13 -2.90 14.97
N ARG A 54 -10.36 -2.88 13.66
CA ARG A 54 -10.94 -3.99 12.88
C ARG A 54 -9.91 -4.71 12.02
N ILE A 55 -8.78 -4.08 11.76
CA ILE A 55 -7.67 -4.68 11.02
C ILE A 55 -7.06 -5.80 11.88
N PRO A 56 -6.93 -7.05 11.34
CA PRO A 56 -6.52 -8.21 12.13
C PRO A 56 -5.02 -8.24 12.51
N VAL A 57 -4.28 -7.22 12.13
CA VAL A 57 -2.84 -7.06 12.41
C VAL A 57 -2.58 -5.73 13.11
N PRO A 58 -1.60 -5.63 14.02
CA PRO A 58 -1.33 -4.41 14.79
C PRO A 58 -1.17 -3.19 13.88
N THR A 59 -1.98 -2.16 14.11
CA THR A 59 -2.03 -0.91 13.32
C THR A 59 -2.20 0.26 14.28
N GLU A 60 -1.28 1.22 14.23
CA GLU A 60 -1.22 2.32 15.21
C GLU A 60 -2.37 3.31 15.11
N THR A 61 -2.94 3.50 13.90
CA THR A 61 -3.97 4.51 13.65
C THR A 61 -4.94 4.04 12.58
N GLY A 62 -6.12 4.64 12.54
CA GLY A 62 -7.09 4.48 11.45
C GLY A 62 -6.73 5.29 10.21
N ASN A 63 -7.59 5.20 9.20
CA ASN A 63 -7.50 6.04 8.02
C ASN A 63 -7.73 7.51 8.38
N LEU A 64 -7.03 8.43 7.69
CA LEU A 64 -7.31 9.86 7.81
C LEU A 64 -8.35 10.24 6.75
N ILE A 65 -9.46 10.82 7.20
CA ILE A 65 -10.58 11.26 6.37
C ILE A 65 -10.73 12.76 6.50
N VAL A 66 -10.91 13.44 5.37
CA VAL A 66 -11.16 14.88 5.33
C VAL A 66 -12.44 15.13 4.54
N ASP A 67 -13.39 15.84 5.16
CA ASP A 67 -14.63 16.23 4.52
C ASP A 67 -14.62 17.73 4.20
N LEU A 68 -14.47 18.04 2.91
CA LEU A 68 -14.59 19.41 2.43
C LEU A 68 -16.03 19.65 1.95
N PRO A 69 -16.76 20.60 2.56
CA PRO A 69 -18.09 20.99 2.08
C PRO A 69 -17.98 21.60 0.69
N GLY A 70 -18.99 21.40 -0.15
CA GLY A 70 -19.04 22.02 -1.46
C GLY A 70 -19.04 23.55 -1.38
N ARG A 71 -18.53 24.20 -2.41
CA ARG A 71 -18.36 25.64 -2.48
C ARG A 71 -18.87 26.26 -3.79
N GLY A 72 -19.35 27.52 -3.70
CA GLY A 72 -19.76 28.33 -4.84
C GLY A 72 -20.88 27.68 -5.64
N ALA A 73 -20.86 27.81 -6.96
CA ALA A 73 -21.88 27.27 -7.86
C ALA A 73 -21.99 25.72 -7.82
N MET A 74 -20.97 25.04 -7.28
CA MET A 74 -20.91 23.57 -7.23
C MET A 74 -21.26 22.98 -5.85
N HIS A 75 -21.66 23.80 -4.88
CA HIS A 75 -21.83 23.37 -3.49
C HIS A 75 -22.83 22.22 -3.29
N ASN A 76 -23.87 22.13 -4.14
CA ASN A 76 -24.91 21.09 -4.08
C ASN A 76 -24.70 19.96 -5.10
N GLN A 77 -23.58 19.93 -5.81
CA GLN A 77 -23.29 18.84 -6.74
C GLN A 77 -22.98 17.54 -5.97
N PRO A 78 -23.13 16.38 -6.63
CA PRO A 78 -22.78 15.10 -6.01
C PRO A 78 -21.34 15.08 -5.51
N ARG A 79 -21.13 14.44 -4.35
CA ARG A 79 -19.80 14.31 -3.73
C ARG A 79 -18.86 13.48 -4.59
N ILE A 80 -17.61 13.89 -4.65
CA ILE A 80 -16.52 13.11 -5.23
C ILE A 80 -15.48 12.77 -4.15
N MET A 81 -14.76 11.67 -4.35
CA MET A 81 -13.70 11.23 -3.44
C MET A 81 -12.36 11.19 -4.17
N PHE A 82 -11.33 11.67 -3.48
CA PHE A 82 -9.92 11.46 -3.86
C PHE A 82 -9.25 10.66 -2.77
N MET A 83 -8.49 9.63 -3.16
CA MET A 83 -7.86 8.75 -2.19
C MET A 83 -6.42 8.42 -2.54
N THR A 84 -5.68 8.02 -1.54
CA THR A 84 -4.31 7.55 -1.59
C THR A 84 -4.02 6.70 -0.35
N HIS A 85 -2.83 6.14 -0.22
CA HIS A 85 -2.37 5.58 1.05
C HIS A 85 -1.23 6.39 1.64
N MET A 86 -1.10 6.34 2.98
CA MET A 86 -0.09 7.09 3.70
C MET A 86 1.06 6.23 4.25
N ASP A 87 0.93 4.90 4.21
CA ASP A 87 2.03 4.02 4.59
C ASP A 87 3.06 3.85 3.46
N THR A 88 4.20 3.34 3.82
CA THR A 88 5.27 2.93 2.91
C THR A 88 5.76 1.53 3.28
N VAL A 89 6.47 0.89 2.36
CA VAL A 89 7.15 -0.39 2.65
C VAL A 89 8.24 -0.21 3.72
N PRO A 90 8.58 -1.26 4.51
CA PRO A 90 9.62 -1.17 5.54
C PRO A 90 10.99 -0.70 5.03
N LEU A 91 11.29 -0.91 3.75
CA LEU A 91 12.53 -0.45 3.10
C LEU A 91 12.69 1.08 3.07
N CYS A 92 11.62 1.84 3.33
CA CYS A 92 11.64 3.29 3.35
C CYS A 92 12.03 3.87 4.73
N ALA A 93 12.16 3.04 5.78
CA ALA A 93 12.54 3.51 7.11
C ALA A 93 13.88 4.25 7.07
N GLY A 94 13.91 5.46 7.65
CA GLY A 94 15.10 6.32 7.66
C GLY A 94 15.42 7.01 6.33
N ALA A 95 14.44 7.17 5.42
CA ALA A 95 14.62 7.92 4.19
C ALA A 95 15.04 9.38 4.46
N LYS A 96 15.97 9.89 3.65
CA LYS A 96 16.47 11.26 3.71
C LYS A 96 16.27 11.93 2.35
N PRO A 97 15.09 12.50 2.11
CA PRO A 97 14.78 13.13 0.83
C PRO A 97 15.68 14.33 0.57
N LYS A 98 16.14 14.47 -0.67
CA LYS A 98 16.99 15.56 -1.13
C LYS A 98 16.57 16.00 -2.52
N LEU A 99 16.46 17.29 -2.72
CA LEU A 99 16.20 17.85 -4.05
C LEU A 99 17.50 17.87 -4.86
N ALA A 100 17.51 17.21 -6.01
CA ALA A 100 18.63 17.16 -6.95
C ALA A 100 18.17 17.62 -8.34
N GLY A 101 18.30 18.90 -8.61
CA GLY A 101 17.75 19.54 -9.79
C GLY A 101 16.22 19.43 -9.80
N ARG A 102 15.66 18.73 -10.78
CA ARG A 102 14.20 18.51 -10.91
C ARG A 102 13.72 17.18 -10.32
N LYS A 103 14.58 16.47 -9.60
CA LYS A 103 14.27 15.16 -9.00
C LYS A 103 14.41 15.23 -7.49
N ILE A 104 13.57 14.48 -6.81
CA ILE A 104 13.76 14.16 -5.39
C ILE A 104 14.45 12.81 -5.33
N VAL A 105 15.57 12.75 -4.67
CA VAL A 105 16.39 11.54 -4.47
C VAL A 105 16.51 11.22 -2.98
N ASN A 106 16.95 10.02 -2.65
CA ASN A 106 17.23 9.64 -1.27
C ASN A 106 18.73 9.70 -1.01
N ASP A 107 19.13 10.42 0.03
CA ASP A 107 20.53 10.51 0.47
C ASP A 107 20.91 9.37 1.44
N ALA A 108 19.95 8.51 1.80
CA ALA A 108 20.14 7.29 2.59
C ALA A 108 20.16 6.03 1.69
N LYS A 109 20.68 4.92 2.25
CA LYS A 109 20.65 3.60 1.58
C LYS A 109 19.31 2.88 1.80
N THR A 110 18.19 3.60 1.63
CA THR A 110 16.83 3.08 1.79
C THR A 110 16.01 3.41 0.54
N ALA A 111 14.81 2.89 0.43
CA ALA A 111 13.86 3.40 -0.56
C ALA A 111 13.37 4.80 -0.15
N LEU A 112 12.93 5.60 -1.14
CA LEU A 112 12.51 6.99 -0.90
C LEU A 112 11.10 7.08 -0.31
N GLY A 113 10.19 6.18 -0.67
CA GLY A 113 8.78 6.23 -0.25
C GLY A 113 7.91 7.15 -1.11
N GLY A 114 8.29 7.38 -2.38
CA GLY A 114 7.44 8.09 -3.32
C GLY A 114 6.07 7.43 -3.49
N ASP A 115 6.03 6.12 -3.40
CA ASP A 115 4.88 5.27 -3.20
C ASP A 115 4.59 5.19 -1.68
N ASN A 116 3.54 5.83 -1.11
CA ASN A 116 2.70 6.77 -1.87
C ASN A 116 2.65 8.17 -1.24
N ARG A 117 3.79 8.67 -0.75
CA ARG A 117 3.90 10.05 -0.26
C ARG A 117 3.60 11.07 -1.37
N ALA A 118 3.80 10.69 -2.65
CA ALA A 118 3.44 11.53 -3.78
C ALA A 118 1.92 11.76 -3.84
N GLY A 119 1.10 10.71 -3.69
CA GLY A 119 -0.34 10.82 -3.58
C GLY A 119 -0.77 11.68 -2.40
N CYS A 120 -0.14 11.52 -1.23
CA CYS A 120 -0.37 12.39 -0.07
C CYS A 120 -0.09 13.85 -0.41
N GLY A 121 1.03 14.14 -1.07
CA GLY A 121 1.39 15.49 -1.52
C GLY A 121 0.37 16.09 -2.48
N VAL A 122 -0.15 15.29 -3.40
CA VAL A 122 -1.20 15.71 -4.35
C VAL A 122 -2.49 16.07 -3.63
N LEU A 123 -2.99 15.22 -2.73
CA LEU A 123 -4.26 15.45 -2.04
C LEU A 123 -4.19 16.68 -1.11
N VAL A 124 -3.11 16.83 -0.35
CA VAL A 124 -2.92 18.01 0.51
C VAL A 124 -2.77 19.28 -0.33
N THR A 125 -2.07 19.21 -1.48
CA THR A 125 -1.95 20.34 -2.40
C THR A 125 -3.29 20.71 -3.03
N LEU A 126 -4.10 19.72 -3.40
CA LEU A 126 -5.47 19.96 -3.89
C LEU A 126 -6.30 20.75 -2.86
N ALA A 127 -6.32 20.30 -1.60
CA ALA A 127 -7.04 21.01 -0.53
C ALA A 127 -6.52 22.43 -0.33
N ALA A 128 -5.20 22.62 -0.32
CA ALA A 128 -4.55 23.93 -0.19
C ALA A 128 -4.94 24.89 -1.32
N GLU A 129 -4.91 24.43 -2.56
CA GLU A 129 -5.24 25.26 -3.72
C GLU A 129 -6.74 25.59 -3.78
N LEU A 130 -7.62 24.65 -3.43
CA LEU A 130 -9.07 24.91 -3.31
C LEU A 130 -9.35 26.02 -2.28
N ALA A 131 -8.71 25.96 -1.11
CA ALA A 131 -8.85 26.95 -0.05
C ALA A 131 -8.26 28.31 -0.44
N LYS A 132 -7.00 28.34 -0.92
CA LYS A 132 -6.25 29.53 -1.28
C LYS A 132 -6.90 30.32 -2.42
N GLN A 133 -7.30 29.63 -3.48
CA GLN A 133 -7.88 30.24 -4.68
C GLN A 133 -9.41 30.42 -4.60
N LYS A 134 -10.01 29.95 -3.50
CA LYS A 134 -11.46 30.03 -3.28
C LYS A 134 -12.28 29.47 -4.46
N LEU A 135 -11.85 28.35 -5.01
CA LEU A 135 -12.47 27.73 -6.19
C LEU A 135 -13.83 27.13 -5.85
N ASP A 136 -14.72 27.17 -6.84
CA ASP A 136 -15.97 26.42 -6.79
C ASP A 136 -15.69 24.93 -6.93
N HIS A 137 -16.25 24.11 -6.04
CA HIS A 137 -16.08 22.66 -6.10
C HIS A 137 -17.29 21.93 -5.44
N PRO A 138 -17.58 20.69 -5.86
CA PRO A 138 -18.56 19.86 -5.17
C PRO A 138 -18.06 19.49 -3.76
N PRO A 139 -18.92 18.92 -2.91
CA PRO A 139 -18.43 18.25 -1.69
C PRO A 139 -17.36 17.23 -2.03
N ILE A 140 -16.25 17.24 -1.29
CA ILE A 140 -15.10 16.36 -1.53
C ILE A 140 -14.78 15.58 -0.26
N THR A 141 -14.53 14.27 -0.41
CA THR A 141 -13.89 13.46 0.63
C THR A 141 -12.44 13.18 0.20
N LEU A 142 -11.46 13.48 1.07
CA LEU A 142 -10.10 12.97 0.90
C LEU A 142 -9.92 11.79 1.86
N LEU A 143 -9.39 10.68 1.35
CA LEU A 143 -9.14 9.47 2.11
C LEU A 143 -7.65 9.09 1.99
N PHE A 144 -6.98 9.05 3.13
CA PHE A 144 -5.60 8.57 3.24
C PHE A 144 -5.62 7.24 3.99
N CYS A 145 -5.43 6.15 3.26
CA CYS A 145 -5.50 4.80 3.82
C CYS A 145 -4.23 4.43 4.58
N VAL A 146 -4.40 3.60 5.62
CA VAL A 146 -3.31 2.88 6.30
C VAL A 146 -3.13 1.50 5.68
N ARG A 147 -1.95 0.89 5.83
CA ARG A 147 -1.68 -0.52 5.49
C ARG A 147 -2.11 -0.92 4.08
N GLU A 148 -1.88 -0.08 3.10
CA GLU A 148 -2.07 -0.46 1.70
C GLU A 148 -1.07 -1.56 1.32
N GLU A 149 0.21 -1.33 1.60
CA GLU A 149 1.36 -2.14 1.22
C GLU A 149 1.34 -3.56 1.79
N SER A 150 0.61 -3.77 2.86
CA SER A 150 0.47 -5.08 3.49
C SER A 150 -0.82 -5.83 3.09
N GLY A 151 -1.66 -5.24 2.25
CA GLY A 151 -2.86 -5.90 1.70
C GLY A 151 -4.13 -5.09 1.66
N LEU A 152 -4.05 -3.79 1.39
CA LEU A 152 -5.20 -2.89 1.26
C LEU A 152 -6.04 -2.82 2.55
N TYR A 153 -5.45 -3.05 3.71
CA TYR A 153 -6.22 -3.22 4.95
C TYR A 153 -7.03 -1.98 5.31
N GLY A 154 -6.48 -0.78 5.20
CA GLY A 154 -7.20 0.46 5.49
C GLY A 154 -8.45 0.61 4.62
N ALA A 155 -8.31 0.44 3.30
CA ALA A 155 -9.43 0.52 2.37
C ALA A 155 -10.47 -0.59 2.57
N ARG A 156 -10.03 -1.81 2.95
CA ARG A 156 -10.92 -2.95 3.21
C ARG A 156 -11.73 -2.80 4.49
N HIS A 157 -11.25 -2.01 5.45
CA HIS A 157 -11.87 -1.84 6.77
C HIS A 157 -12.47 -0.45 6.99
N VAL A 158 -12.42 0.45 5.98
CA VAL A 158 -13.15 1.71 6.04
C VAL A 158 -14.65 1.45 6.04
N ARG A 159 -15.38 2.22 6.82
CA ARG A 159 -16.85 2.21 6.75
C ARG A 159 -17.32 3.12 5.63
N THR A 160 -17.87 2.56 4.57
CA THR A 160 -18.31 3.32 3.40
C THR A 160 -19.35 4.39 3.75
N ALA A 161 -20.18 4.17 4.78
CA ALA A 161 -21.13 5.16 5.29
C ALA A 161 -20.45 6.45 5.80
N GLU A 162 -19.19 6.37 6.22
CA GLU A 162 -18.42 7.52 6.70
C GLU A 162 -17.80 8.36 5.57
N LEU A 163 -17.90 7.91 4.33
CA LEU A 163 -17.32 8.59 3.16
C LEU A 163 -18.26 9.60 2.49
N GLY A 164 -19.48 9.76 3.02
CA GLY A 164 -20.45 10.74 2.52
C GLY A 164 -21.06 10.41 1.16
N SER A 165 -21.11 9.13 0.78
CA SER A 165 -21.74 8.61 -0.46
C SER A 165 -21.20 9.25 -1.75
N PRO A 166 -19.90 9.20 -2.04
CA PRO A 166 -19.35 9.77 -3.27
C PRO A 166 -19.86 8.99 -4.48
N VAL A 167 -20.23 9.72 -5.56
CA VAL A 167 -20.66 9.12 -6.83
C VAL A 167 -19.49 8.71 -7.72
N MET A 168 -18.30 9.22 -7.43
CA MET A 168 -17.07 8.95 -8.17
C MET A 168 -15.87 9.02 -7.24
N ALA A 169 -14.87 8.16 -7.46
CA ALA A 169 -13.63 8.12 -6.70
C ALA A 169 -12.41 8.06 -7.64
N PHE A 170 -11.35 8.77 -7.23
CA PHE A 170 -10.05 8.76 -7.91
C PHE A 170 -8.98 8.35 -6.91
N ASN A 171 -8.24 7.28 -7.22
CA ASN A 171 -7.10 6.83 -6.44
C ASN A 171 -5.80 7.33 -7.06
N TYR A 172 -5.00 8.04 -6.26
CA TYR A 172 -3.66 8.49 -6.65
C TYR A 172 -2.63 7.49 -6.14
N ASP A 173 -2.43 6.45 -6.94
CA ASP A 173 -1.56 5.33 -6.62
C ASP A 173 -1.15 4.63 -7.93
N GLY A 174 -0.29 5.27 -8.67
CA GLY A 174 0.08 4.79 -9.99
C GLY A 174 1.42 5.31 -10.50
N GLY A 175 1.96 4.63 -11.52
CA GLY A 175 3.30 4.86 -12.01
C GLY A 175 3.48 6.10 -12.90
N SER A 176 2.44 6.56 -13.60
CA SER A 176 2.55 7.69 -14.54
C SER A 176 1.40 8.67 -14.34
N ALA A 177 1.74 9.94 -14.13
CA ALA A 177 0.77 11.02 -13.97
C ALA A 177 -0.09 11.29 -15.24
N SER A 178 0.32 10.79 -16.39
CA SER A 178 -0.41 10.90 -17.66
C SER A 178 -1.38 9.75 -17.94
N ASN A 179 -1.39 8.72 -17.08
CA ASN A 179 -2.22 7.54 -17.28
C ASN A 179 -3.37 7.51 -16.27
N VAL A 180 -4.55 7.12 -16.74
CA VAL A 180 -5.69 6.77 -15.90
C VAL A 180 -5.90 5.27 -15.98
N THR A 181 -5.74 4.58 -14.85
CA THR A 181 -5.99 3.15 -14.74
C THR A 181 -7.46 2.92 -14.46
N ILE A 182 -8.17 2.25 -15.36
CA ILE A 182 -9.61 1.98 -15.26
C ILE A 182 -9.94 0.53 -14.88
N GLY A 183 -8.92 -0.26 -14.56
CA GLY A 183 -9.09 -1.65 -14.12
C GLY A 183 -7.82 -2.19 -13.50
N ALA A 184 -7.98 -3.13 -12.59
CA ALA A 184 -6.88 -3.82 -11.94
C ALA A 184 -7.09 -5.33 -11.95
N VAL A 185 -5.99 -6.08 -11.91
CA VAL A 185 -6.05 -7.54 -11.71
C VAL A 185 -6.23 -7.84 -10.23
N GLY A 186 -7.02 -8.87 -9.94
CA GLY A 186 -7.15 -9.39 -8.59
C GLY A 186 -5.83 -10.01 -8.10
N ALA A 187 -5.72 -10.19 -6.80
CA ALA A 187 -4.55 -10.78 -6.17
C ALA A 187 -4.95 -11.77 -5.08
N ASP A 188 -4.38 -12.97 -5.14
CA ASP A 188 -4.49 -13.98 -4.10
C ASP A 188 -3.15 -14.14 -3.39
N ARG A 189 -3.20 -14.35 -2.07
CA ARG A 189 -2.04 -14.67 -1.25
C ARG A 189 -2.24 -16.05 -0.67
N TRP A 190 -1.30 -16.94 -0.94
CA TRP A 190 -1.36 -18.33 -0.50
C TRP A 190 -0.26 -18.58 0.51
N GLN A 191 -0.59 -19.37 1.52
CA GLN A 191 0.36 -19.97 2.41
C GLN A 191 0.38 -21.47 2.11
N VAL A 192 1.56 -22.02 1.90
CA VAL A 192 1.76 -23.45 1.66
C VAL A 192 2.59 -24.01 2.81
N GLU A 193 2.08 -25.02 3.46
CA GLU A 193 2.78 -25.76 4.50
C GLU A 193 3.15 -27.15 3.98
N ILE A 194 4.39 -27.54 4.18
CA ILE A 194 4.92 -28.83 3.74
C ILE A 194 5.41 -29.57 4.97
N PHE A 195 4.81 -30.72 5.24
CA PHE A 195 5.17 -31.57 6.35
C PHE A 195 6.13 -32.66 5.91
N GLY A 196 7.26 -32.75 6.57
CA GLY A 196 8.27 -33.80 6.38
C GLY A 196 8.27 -34.81 7.52
N ARG A 197 9.23 -35.73 7.47
CA ARG A 197 9.49 -36.69 8.52
C ARG A 197 10.98 -36.70 8.83
N ALA A 198 11.33 -36.49 10.10
CA ALA A 198 12.70 -36.54 10.55
C ALA A 198 13.25 -37.98 10.54
N SER A 199 14.52 -38.14 10.20
CA SER A 199 15.28 -39.33 10.41
C SER A 199 16.74 -39.01 10.65
N HIS A 200 17.50 -39.97 11.21
CA HIS A 200 18.93 -39.77 11.42
C HIS A 200 19.69 -39.80 10.08
N ALA A 201 20.39 -38.71 9.75
CA ALA A 201 21.02 -38.54 8.46
C ALA A 201 22.10 -39.57 8.11
N GLY A 202 22.83 -40.08 9.10
CA GLY A 202 23.91 -41.06 8.92
C GLY A 202 23.51 -42.54 9.14
N VAL A 203 22.31 -42.80 9.71
CA VAL A 203 21.90 -44.17 10.07
C VAL A 203 20.72 -44.66 9.23
N ALA A 204 19.75 -43.80 8.97
CA ALA A 204 18.53 -44.20 8.26
C ALA A 204 17.98 -43.00 7.42
N PRO A 205 18.77 -42.38 6.54
CA PRO A 205 18.32 -41.21 5.75
C PRO A 205 17.13 -41.54 4.86
N GLU A 206 17.01 -42.77 4.40
CA GLU A 206 15.91 -43.25 3.54
C GLU A 206 14.54 -43.25 4.25
N ARG A 207 14.51 -43.17 5.58
CA ARG A 207 13.27 -43.06 6.36
C ARG A 207 12.81 -41.65 6.55
N GLY A 208 13.64 -40.65 6.17
CA GLY A 208 13.32 -39.24 6.23
C GLY A 208 12.48 -38.77 5.03
N ILE A 209 11.75 -37.71 5.22
CA ILE A 209 11.06 -36.95 4.14
C ILE A 209 11.45 -35.48 4.28
N SER A 210 12.24 -34.99 3.35
CA SER A 210 12.73 -33.60 3.38
C SER A 210 11.64 -32.63 2.87
N SER A 211 11.01 -31.89 3.75
CA SER A 211 10.09 -30.82 3.36
C SER A 211 10.79 -29.71 2.55
N THR A 212 12.05 -29.41 2.89
CA THR A 212 12.85 -28.42 2.16
C THR A 212 13.13 -28.88 0.74
N MET A 213 13.44 -30.17 0.54
CA MET A 213 13.66 -30.72 -0.82
C MET A 213 12.36 -30.71 -1.63
N ILE A 214 11.24 -31.08 -1.03
CA ILE A 214 9.92 -31.01 -1.70
C ILE A 214 9.61 -29.58 -2.12
N LEU A 215 9.84 -28.59 -1.25
CA LEU A 215 9.65 -27.19 -1.60
C LEU A 215 10.56 -26.75 -2.74
N ALA A 216 11.85 -27.13 -2.69
CA ALA A 216 12.82 -26.76 -3.73
C ALA A 216 12.40 -27.30 -5.12
N LEU A 217 11.98 -28.57 -5.18
CA LEU A 217 11.47 -29.18 -6.41
C LEU A 217 10.19 -28.51 -6.90
N ALA A 218 9.25 -28.23 -6.01
CA ALA A 218 8.00 -27.55 -6.37
C ALA A 218 8.28 -26.14 -6.93
N LEU A 219 9.21 -25.38 -6.33
CA LEU A 219 9.61 -24.07 -6.83
C LEU A 219 10.33 -24.15 -8.17
N ALA A 220 11.15 -25.17 -8.39
CA ALA A 220 11.78 -25.43 -9.67
C ALA A 220 10.75 -25.70 -10.77
N ASP A 221 9.72 -26.50 -10.48
CA ASP A 221 8.62 -26.79 -11.40
C ASP A 221 7.77 -25.54 -11.70
N VAL A 222 7.45 -24.74 -10.68
CA VAL A 222 6.75 -23.45 -10.86
C VAL A 222 7.51 -22.55 -11.83
N LYS A 223 8.85 -22.47 -11.67
CA LYS A 223 9.72 -21.71 -12.57
C LYS A 223 9.77 -22.31 -13.97
N ALA A 224 10.03 -23.61 -14.09
CA ALA A 224 10.13 -24.31 -15.37
C ALA A 224 8.81 -24.25 -16.15
N GLY A 225 7.68 -24.36 -15.48
CA GLY A 225 6.35 -24.22 -16.03
C GLY A 225 5.96 -22.79 -16.44
N GLY A 226 6.85 -21.79 -16.22
CA GLY A 226 6.60 -20.39 -16.57
C GLY A 226 5.55 -19.71 -15.67
N TRP A 227 5.45 -20.15 -14.40
CA TRP A 227 4.53 -19.62 -13.40
C TRP A 227 5.21 -18.71 -12.37
N PHE A 228 6.46 -18.31 -12.59
CA PHE A 228 7.21 -17.43 -11.69
C PHE A 228 7.56 -16.12 -12.39
N GLY A 229 7.45 -15.01 -11.68
CA GLY A 229 7.69 -13.66 -12.20
C GLY A 229 6.55 -13.18 -13.10
N LYS A 230 6.86 -12.70 -14.27
CA LYS A 230 5.87 -12.31 -15.29
C LYS A 230 5.30 -13.57 -15.95
N VAL A 231 4.01 -13.80 -15.77
CA VAL A 231 3.32 -14.98 -16.31
C VAL A 231 2.50 -14.57 -17.53
N VAL A 232 2.71 -15.28 -18.66
CA VAL A 232 1.94 -15.10 -19.90
C VAL A 232 1.44 -16.46 -20.37
N LYS A 233 0.12 -16.65 -20.40
CA LYS A 233 -0.53 -17.90 -20.87
C LYS A 233 -1.60 -17.55 -21.91
N GLY A 234 -1.22 -17.62 -23.17
CA GLY A 234 -2.08 -17.16 -24.27
C GLY A 234 -2.35 -15.66 -24.18
N LYS A 235 -3.61 -15.28 -24.10
CA LYS A 235 -4.04 -13.87 -23.92
C LYS A 235 -4.04 -13.42 -22.46
N ARG A 236 -3.88 -14.33 -21.50
CA ARG A 236 -3.89 -14.01 -20.05
C ARG A 236 -2.52 -13.58 -19.59
N ARG A 237 -2.49 -12.58 -18.74
CA ARG A 237 -1.25 -12.02 -18.15
C ARG A 237 -1.43 -11.86 -16.66
N GLY A 238 -0.35 -12.07 -15.93
CA GLY A 238 -0.31 -11.91 -14.47
C GLY A 238 1.12 -11.91 -13.98
N THR A 239 1.26 -11.88 -12.68
CA THR A 239 2.56 -11.99 -12.01
C THR A 239 2.44 -12.97 -10.85
N SER A 240 3.49 -13.68 -10.55
CA SER A 240 3.58 -14.47 -9.33
C SER A 240 4.95 -14.28 -8.68
N ASN A 241 4.98 -14.36 -7.36
CA ASN A 241 6.22 -14.27 -6.60
C ASN A 241 6.15 -15.18 -5.38
N VAL A 242 7.31 -15.63 -4.93
CA VAL A 242 7.48 -16.41 -3.70
C VAL A 242 8.01 -15.47 -2.63
N GLY A 243 7.28 -15.36 -1.54
CA GLY A 243 7.67 -14.58 -0.37
C GLY A 243 8.67 -15.30 0.53
N PRO A 244 8.74 -14.96 1.81
CA PRO A 244 9.62 -15.61 2.77
C PRO A 244 9.38 -17.12 2.85
N VAL A 245 10.45 -17.87 2.91
CA VAL A 245 10.45 -19.31 3.16
C VAL A 245 11.07 -19.52 4.54
N THR A 246 10.35 -20.23 5.40
CA THR A 246 10.84 -20.61 6.73
C THR A 246 10.66 -22.09 6.92
N GLY A 247 11.62 -22.75 7.58
CA GLY A 247 11.54 -24.17 7.85
C GLY A 247 12.89 -24.81 8.07
N GLY A 248 12.86 -26.06 8.47
CA GLY A 248 14.04 -26.86 8.84
C GLY A 248 14.30 -26.80 10.34
N VAL A 249 14.88 -27.87 10.83
CA VAL A 249 15.41 -27.97 12.19
C VAL A 249 16.75 -28.71 12.13
N ASP A 250 17.65 -28.28 12.96
CA ASP A 250 18.99 -28.78 13.24
C ASP A 250 19.76 -29.59 12.18
N GLN A 251 21.06 -29.32 12.07
CA GLN A 251 21.97 -29.84 11.03
C GLN A 251 22.22 -31.36 11.08
N SER A 252 21.87 -32.02 12.17
CA SER A 252 22.10 -33.45 12.37
C SER A 252 20.94 -34.34 11.95
N ILE A 253 19.81 -33.79 11.54
CA ILE A 253 18.60 -34.53 11.24
C ILE A 253 18.12 -34.19 9.82
N ALA A 254 17.93 -35.21 9.01
CA ALA A 254 17.34 -35.02 7.67
C ALA A 254 15.89 -34.55 7.81
N CYS A 255 15.72 -33.25 7.73
CA CYS A 255 14.49 -32.52 7.53
C CYS A 255 13.28 -32.83 8.42
N HIS A 256 13.00 -31.88 9.29
CA HIS A 256 11.67 -31.68 9.86
C HIS A 256 10.77 -30.89 8.92
N GLY A 257 9.45 -31.06 9.08
CA GLY A 257 8.47 -30.25 8.38
C GLY A 257 8.71 -28.76 8.62
N GLY A 258 8.81 -28.01 7.55
CA GLY A 258 8.87 -26.56 7.56
C GLY A 258 7.67 -25.97 6.85
N SER A 259 7.15 -24.86 7.33
CA SER A 259 6.14 -24.10 6.61
C SER A 259 6.80 -23.15 5.61
N GLY A 260 6.40 -23.24 4.34
CA GLY A 260 6.81 -22.31 3.31
C GLY A 260 5.66 -21.37 2.97
N LEU A 261 5.90 -20.07 2.99
CA LEU A 261 4.89 -19.08 2.58
C LEU A 261 5.04 -18.78 1.09
N LEU A 262 4.16 -19.32 0.27
CA LEU A 262 4.01 -18.96 -1.14
C LEU A 262 2.95 -17.86 -1.26
N ARG A 263 3.32 -16.71 -1.82
CA ARG A 263 2.37 -15.66 -2.14
C ARG A 263 2.11 -15.67 -3.64
N HIS A 264 0.90 -16.00 -4.03
CA HIS A 264 0.44 -16.00 -5.41
C HIS A 264 -0.63 -14.93 -5.59
N ARG A 265 -0.56 -14.19 -6.69
CA ARG A 265 -1.60 -13.23 -7.07
C ARG A 265 -2.37 -13.79 -8.28
N HIS A 266 -3.65 -14.01 -8.10
CA HIS A 266 -4.55 -14.51 -9.14
C HIS A 266 -5.61 -13.46 -9.48
N PRO A 267 -5.99 -13.27 -10.75
CA PRO A 267 -7.08 -12.37 -11.09
C PRO A 267 -8.41 -12.93 -10.52
N SER A 268 -9.08 -12.16 -9.68
CA SER A 268 -10.43 -12.49 -9.26
C SER A 268 -11.39 -12.33 -10.45
N HIS A 269 -12.18 -13.33 -10.74
CA HIS A 269 -13.34 -13.16 -11.58
C HIS A 269 -14.35 -12.27 -10.86
N GLN A 270 -14.51 -11.03 -11.27
CA GLN A 270 -15.76 -10.33 -11.03
C GLN A 270 -16.83 -11.02 -11.91
N ARG A 271 -17.74 -11.72 -11.27
CA ARG A 271 -19.03 -12.05 -11.89
C ARG A 271 -19.94 -10.83 -11.71
N GLY A 272 -20.48 -10.38 -12.82
CA GLY A 272 -21.72 -9.65 -13.02
C GLY A 272 -22.00 -8.41 -12.22
#